data_658d7a6132ad53cc2943cb26d8cf845a
#
_entry.id   658d7a6132ad53cc2943cb26d8cf845a
#
_cell.length_a   1.000
_cell.length_b   1.000
_cell.length_c   1.000
_cell.angle_alpha   90.00
_cell.angle_beta   90.00
_cell.angle_gamma   90.00
#
_symmetry.space_group_name_H-M   'P 1'
#
loop_
_entity.id
_entity.type
_entity.pdbx_description
1 polymer ?
#
loop_
_entity_poly.entity_id
_entity_poly.type
_entity_poly.pdbx_seq_one_letter_code
_entity_poly.pdbx_strand_id
1 'polypeptide(L)'
;MVPFFVWFTKGFFDIEDKLGSDIICTLAYLDLAVQLILQLTGICGFRQMYTVTHVLLGIALLYTIVMLISEYRKTKVQRHLRYVVIGGFILLGTLAADLLHFYYGSFQTSIYGMYGVFIYICIFAVEVCGQVVEQVDAGRKLQIYEELATKDMLTKLYNRNAYDEWIKVNRRPEKAKIIIFDLNNLKQCNDTMGHAAGDTYIQNAAQIILHVFGNCGNCYRIGGDEFCVVIQGNDHSDMEDLFRQMQQEQDEFNAKNAIPQIQIAYGYAEFDPETDRDIEDTRSRADDKMYQKKREIKEGLKKK
;
A
#
# COMPACT_ATOMS: atom_id res chain seq x y z
N MET A 1 -17.51 -17.90 26.88
CA MET A 1 -16.37 -18.34 26.05
C MET A 1 -16.81 -18.89 24.69
N VAL A 2 -17.74 -19.85 24.60
CA VAL A 2 -18.19 -20.45 23.32
C VAL A 2 -18.62 -19.41 22.27
N PRO A 3 -19.54 -18.46 22.55
CA PRO A 3 -19.98 -17.49 21.56
C PRO A 3 -18.83 -16.61 21.04
N PHE A 4 -17.95 -16.19 21.92
CA PHE A 4 -16.79 -15.39 21.55
C PHE A 4 -15.86 -16.16 20.59
N PHE A 5 -15.60 -17.44 20.88
CA PHE A 5 -14.73 -18.26 20.03
C PHE A 5 -15.30 -18.49 18.62
N VAL A 6 -16.59 -18.82 18.54
CA VAL A 6 -17.29 -19.03 17.24
C VAL A 6 -17.33 -17.74 16.44
N TRP A 7 -17.75 -16.64 17.08
CA TRP A 7 -17.86 -15.35 16.43
C TRP A 7 -16.50 -14.78 15.99
N PHE A 8 -15.49 -14.95 16.83
CA PHE A 8 -14.12 -14.55 16.54
C PHE A 8 -13.54 -15.32 15.34
N THR A 9 -13.72 -16.65 15.30
CA THR A 9 -13.27 -17.49 14.19
C THR A 9 -13.96 -17.10 12.89
N LYS A 10 -15.29 -16.87 12.94
CA LYS A 10 -16.05 -16.39 11.79
C LYS A 10 -15.51 -15.05 11.23
N GLY A 11 -15.34 -14.06 12.10
CA GLY A 11 -14.87 -12.73 11.70
C GLY A 11 -13.43 -12.70 11.24
N PHE A 12 -12.57 -13.50 11.88
CA PHE A 12 -11.15 -13.54 11.54
C PHE A 12 -10.87 -14.18 10.17
N PHE A 13 -11.61 -15.24 9.84
CA PHE A 13 -11.45 -15.94 8.56
C PHE A 13 -12.42 -15.46 7.47
N ASP A 14 -13.18 -14.40 7.75
CA ASP A 14 -14.19 -13.83 6.82
C ASP A 14 -15.14 -14.91 6.25
N ILE A 15 -15.60 -15.82 7.13
CA ILE A 15 -16.39 -16.97 6.73
C ILE A 15 -17.86 -16.55 6.55
N GLU A 16 -18.37 -16.69 5.34
CA GLU A 16 -19.79 -16.48 5.03
C GLU A 16 -20.65 -17.61 5.61
N ASP A 17 -20.98 -17.50 6.91
CA ASP A 17 -22.01 -18.34 7.54
C ASP A 17 -23.11 -17.47 8.14
N LYS A 18 -24.30 -17.55 7.52
CA LYS A 18 -25.41 -16.64 7.84
C LYS A 18 -26.29 -17.10 9.00
N LEU A 19 -26.28 -18.37 9.38
CA LEU A 19 -27.24 -18.88 10.36
C LEU A 19 -26.65 -19.79 11.44
N GLY A 20 -25.67 -20.61 11.12
CA GLY A 20 -25.19 -21.65 12.03
C GLY A 20 -24.45 -21.09 13.24
N SER A 21 -23.59 -20.11 13.04
CA SER A 21 -22.86 -19.42 14.12
C SER A 21 -23.82 -18.71 15.09
N ASP A 22 -24.85 -18.05 14.56
CA ASP A 22 -25.82 -17.30 15.36
C ASP A 22 -26.69 -18.25 16.21
N ILE A 23 -27.08 -19.41 15.66
CA ILE A 23 -27.81 -20.46 16.39
C ILE A 23 -26.98 -20.99 17.56
N ILE A 24 -25.72 -21.33 17.34
CA ILE A 24 -24.83 -21.85 18.38
C ILE A 24 -24.58 -20.82 19.48
N CYS A 25 -24.35 -19.57 19.11
CA CYS A 25 -24.18 -18.48 20.07
C CYS A 25 -25.46 -18.28 20.90
N THR A 26 -26.64 -18.30 20.26
CA THR A 26 -27.92 -18.15 20.92
C THR A 26 -28.17 -19.30 21.93
N LEU A 27 -27.90 -20.54 21.52
CA LEU A 27 -28.02 -21.72 22.42
C LEU A 27 -27.10 -21.63 23.63
N ALA A 28 -25.85 -21.17 23.43
CA ALA A 28 -24.90 -20.99 24.52
C ALA A 28 -25.30 -19.87 25.50
N TYR A 29 -25.87 -18.77 25.02
CA TYR A 29 -26.43 -17.72 25.89
C TYR A 29 -27.69 -18.18 26.62
N LEU A 30 -28.54 -18.96 25.95
CA LEU A 30 -29.73 -19.54 26.57
C LEU A 30 -29.36 -20.52 27.69
N ASP A 31 -28.37 -21.40 27.45
CA ASP A 31 -27.85 -22.32 28.47
C ASP A 31 -27.34 -21.56 29.70
N LEU A 32 -26.54 -20.52 29.49
CA LEU A 32 -26.03 -19.66 30.57
C LEU A 32 -27.18 -18.99 31.36
N ALA A 33 -28.18 -18.46 30.67
CA ALA A 33 -29.33 -17.80 31.30
C ALA A 33 -30.15 -18.77 32.11
N VAL A 34 -30.44 -19.95 31.57
CA VAL A 34 -31.17 -21.03 32.29
C VAL A 34 -30.41 -21.49 33.54
N GLN A 35 -29.10 -21.72 33.42
CA GLN A 35 -28.27 -22.11 34.56
C GLN A 35 -28.29 -21.05 35.67
N LEU A 36 -28.19 -19.77 35.31
CA LEU A 36 -28.23 -18.67 36.26
C LEU A 36 -29.59 -18.60 37.00
N ILE A 37 -30.70 -18.75 36.26
CA ILE A 37 -32.05 -18.73 36.82
C ILE A 37 -32.24 -19.90 37.79
N LEU A 38 -31.84 -21.12 37.40
CA LEU A 38 -31.99 -22.32 38.24
C LEU A 38 -31.11 -22.26 39.48
N GLN A 39 -29.93 -21.67 39.38
CA GLN A 39 -29.05 -21.41 40.52
C GLN A 39 -29.67 -20.40 41.50
N LEU A 40 -30.19 -19.28 40.98
CA LEU A 40 -30.80 -18.21 41.79
C LEU A 40 -32.09 -18.66 42.46
N THR A 41 -32.88 -19.55 41.83
CA THR A 41 -34.11 -20.11 42.40
C THR A 41 -33.84 -21.27 43.37
N GLY A 42 -32.61 -21.76 43.48
CA GLY A 42 -32.23 -22.86 44.33
C GLY A 42 -32.71 -24.24 43.85
N ILE A 43 -33.27 -24.33 42.63
CA ILE A 43 -33.82 -25.60 42.09
C ILE A 43 -32.69 -26.59 41.74
N CYS A 44 -31.63 -26.09 41.09
CA CYS A 44 -30.47 -26.89 40.70
C CYS A 44 -29.18 -26.08 40.87
N GLY A 45 -28.11 -26.75 41.34
CA GLY A 45 -26.79 -26.16 41.38
C GLY A 45 -26.05 -26.27 40.05
N PHE A 46 -25.13 -25.34 39.75
CA PHE A 46 -24.31 -25.35 38.55
C PHE A 46 -23.69 -26.72 38.25
N ARG A 47 -23.26 -27.43 39.27
CA ARG A 47 -22.62 -28.75 39.17
C ARG A 47 -23.50 -29.80 38.49
N GLN A 48 -24.82 -29.72 38.65
CA GLN A 48 -25.78 -30.67 38.06
C GLN A 48 -26.00 -30.40 36.56
N MET A 49 -25.69 -29.19 36.10
CA MET A 49 -25.90 -28.76 34.71
C MET A 49 -24.67 -28.82 33.85
N TYR A 50 -23.49 -29.13 34.40
CA TYR A 50 -22.23 -29.18 33.61
C TYR A 50 -22.29 -30.10 32.41
N THR A 51 -23.05 -31.19 32.47
CA THR A 51 -23.20 -32.12 31.35
C THR A 51 -23.80 -31.41 30.10
N VAL A 52 -24.81 -30.57 30.28
CA VAL A 52 -25.46 -29.84 29.18
C VAL A 52 -24.47 -28.84 28.55
N THR A 53 -23.78 -28.09 29.39
CA THR A 53 -22.76 -27.15 28.94
C THR A 53 -21.62 -27.82 28.18
N HIS A 54 -21.15 -28.98 28.67
CA HIS A 54 -20.10 -29.75 28.01
C HIS A 54 -20.53 -30.27 26.62
N VAL A 55 -21.77 -30.74 26.51
CA VAL A 55 -22.33 -31.19 25.23
C VAL A 55 -22.43 -30.02 24.25
N LEU A 56 -22.96 -28.88 24.69
CA LEU A 56 -23.03 -27.66 23.85
C LEU A 56 -21.66 -27.17 23.41
N LEU A 57 -20.67 -27.18 24.30
CA LEU A 57 -19.29 -26.84 24.00
C LEU A 57 -18.71 -27.76 22.92
N GLY A 58 -18.93 -29.09 23.07
CA GLY A 58 -18.49 -30.08 22.08
C GLY A 58 -19.11 -29.84 20.68
N ILE A 59 -20.45 -29.59 20.67
CA ILE A 59 -21.16 -29.27 19.43
C ILE A 59 -20.61 -28.00 18.79
N ALA A 60 -20.40 -26.92 19.55
CA ALA A 60 -19.85 -25.67 19.05
C ALA A 60 -18.44 -25.84 18.47
N LEU A 61 -17.61 -26.64 19.13
CA LEU A 61 -16.25 -26.92 18.70
C LEU A 61 -16.22 -27.75 17.41
N LEU A 62 -17.04 -28.80 17.34
CA LEU A 62 -17.20 -29.62 16.14
C LEU A 62 -17.70 -28.77 14.95
N TYR A 63 -18.70 -27.93 15.19
CA TYR A 63 -19.21 -27.00 14.18
C TYR A 63 -18.11 -26.08 13.67
N THR A 64 -17.31 -25.48 14.54
CA THR A 64 -16.21 -24.59 14.16
C THR A 64 -15.17 -25.33 13.30
N ILE A 65 -14.83 -26.57 13.65
CA ILE A 65 -13.92 -27.39 12.86
C ILE A 65 -14.51 -27.69 11.47
N VAL A 66 -15.77 -28.08 11.40
CA VAL A 66 -16.45 -28.35 10.10
C VAL A 66 -16.49 -27.10 9.24
N MET A 67 -16.78 -25.95 9.83
CA MET A 67 -16.77 -24.65 9.17
C MET A 67 -15.38 -24.32 8.58
N LEU A 68 -14.32 -24.48 9.37
CA LEU A 68 -12.94 -24.27 8.96
C LEU A 68 -12.50 -25.24 7.84
N ILE A 69 -12.89 -26.53 7.93
CA ILE A 69 -12.62 -27.52 6.88
C ILE A 69 -13.37 -27.17 5.59
N SER A 70 -14.63 -26.72 5.69
CA SER A 70 -15.43 -26.30 4.55
C SER A 70 -14.77 -25.12 3.83
N GLU A 71 -14.31 -24.13 4.57
CA GLU A 71 -13.63 -22.97 4.02
C GLU A 71 -12.25 -23.33 3.43
N TYR A 72 -11.51 -24.22 4.09
CA TYR A 72 -10.27 -24.77 3.57
C TYR A 72 -10.42 -25.44 2.20
N ARG A 73 -11.58 -26.08 1.94
CA ARG A 73 -11.88 -26.71 0.64
C ARG A 73 -12.28 -25.72 -0.43
N LYS A 74 -12.85 -24.58 -0.07
CA LYS A 74 -13.30 -23.54 -1.01
C LYS A 74 -12.16 -22.61 -1.45
N THR A 75 -11.32 -22.22 -0.50
CA THR A 75 -10.25 -21.26 -0.73
C THR A 75 -8.91 -21.99 -0.92
N LYS A 76 -8.20 -21.69 -2.01
CA LYS A 76 -6.84 -22.19 -2.26
C LYS A 76 -5.77 -21.64 -1.29
N VAL A 77 -6.14 -20.85 -0.30
CA VAL A 77 -5.24 -20.28 0.74
C VAL A 77 -4.92 -21.36 1.77
N GLN A 78 -4.05 -22.29 1.37
CA GLN A 78 -3.95 -23.62 1.99
C GLN A 78 -2.97 -23.73 3.16
N ARG A 79 -2.04 -22.80 3.34
CA ARG A 79 -0.96 -23.01 4.33
C ARG A 79 -1.41 -22.69 5.75
N HIS A 80 -2.09 -21.56 5.92
CA HIS A 80 -2.44 -20.98 7.21
C HIS A 80 -3.58 -21.72 7.91
N LEU A 81 -4.60 -22.11 7.19
CA LEU A 81 -5.76 -22.81 7.77
C LEU A 81 -5.43 -24.19 8.36
N ARG A 82 -4.37 -24.88 7.88
CA ARG A 82 -3.97 -26.19 8.37
C ARG A 82 -3.62 -26.21 9.86
N TYR A 83 -2.84 -25.25 10.31
CA TYR A 83 -2.40 -25.18 11.70
C TYR A 83 -3.55 -24.88 12.65
N VAL A 84 -4.48 -24.02 12.24
CA VAL A 84 -5.70 -23.73 13.03
C VAL A 84 -6.61 -24.94 13.15
N VAL A 85 -6.77 -25.71 12.07
CA VAL A 85 -7.54 -26.96 12.07
C VAL A 85 -6.86 -28.01 12.98
N ILE A 86 -5.54 -28.19 12.89
CA ILE A 86 -4.77 -29.09 13.75
C ILE A 86 -4.92 -28.66 15.21
N GLY A 87 -4.78 -27.38 15.52
CA GLY A 87 -4.99 -26.85 16.87
C GLY A 87 -6.41 -27.10 17.40
N GLY A 88 -7.43 -26.99 16.54
CA GLY A 88 -8.81 -27.34 16.86
C GLY A 88 -9.00 -28.81 17.23
N PHE A 89 -8.35 -29.73 16.52
CA PHE A 89 -8.36 -31.15 16.89
C PHE A 89 -7.66 -31.44 18.24
N ILE A 90 -6.54 -30.77 18.52
CA ILE A 90 -5.85 -30.86 19.81
C ILE A 90 -6.77 -30.37 20.94
N LEU A 91 -7.43 -29.23 20.73
CA LEU A 91 -8.37 -28.67 21.69
C LEU A 91 -9.57 -29.62 21.93
N LEU A 92 -10.13 -30.23 20.89
CA LEU A 92 -11.20 -31.22 21.02
C LEU A 92 -10.74 -32.45 21.81
N GLY A 93 -9.53 -32.94 21.53
CA GLY A 93 -8.95 -34.08 22.25
C GLY A 93 -8.73 -33.78 23.73
N THR A 94 -8.26 -32.60 24.10
CA THR A 94 -8.07 -32.21 25.52
C THR A 94 -9.39 -32.01 26.24
N LEU A 95 -10.42 -31.48 25.57
CA LEU A 95 -11.76 -31.40 26.14
C LEU A 95 -12.40 -32.79 26.35
N ALA A 96 -12.22 -33.71 25.40
CA ALA A 96 -12.67 -35.11 25.56
C ALA A 96 -11.96 -35.78 26.73
N ALA A 97 -10.67 -35.56 26.92
CA ALA A 97 -9.92 -36.07 28.07
C ALA A 97 -10.44 -35.50 29.41
N ASP A 98 -10.76 -34.21 29.47
CA ASP A 98 -11.37 -33.60 30.66
C ASP A 98 -12.75 -34.20 30.96
N LEU A 99 -13.57 -34.44 29.94
CA LEU A 99 -14.87 -35.12 30.10
C LEU A 99 -14.73 -36.55 30.66
N LEU A 100 -13.81 -37.34 30.10
CA LEU A 100 -13.52 -38.69 30.57
C LEU A 100 -13.01 -38.64 32.02
N HIS A 101 -12.11 -37.74 32.33
CA HIS A 101 -11.59 -37.60 33.70
C HIS A 101 -12.66 -37.16 34.69
N PHE A 102 -13.58 -36.29 34.31
CA PHE A 102 -14.72 -35.87 35.12
C PHE A 102 -15.67 -37.03 35.42
N TYR A 103 -16.01 -37.86 34.43
CA TYR A 103 -16.97 -38.97 34.60
C TYR A 103 -16.37 -40.22 35.25
N TYR A 104 -15.09 -40.52 35.02
CA TYR A 104 -14.42 -41.73 35.53
C TYR A 104 -13.46 -41.49 36.71
N GLY A 105 -13.13 -40.24 37.01
CA GLY A 105 -12.10 -39.87 37.97
C GLY A 105 -12.59 -39.06 39.17
N SER A 106 -11.85 -38.09 39.57
CA SER A 106 -11.87 -37.42 40.87
C SER A 106 -12.61 -36.08 40.90
N PHE A 107 -13.60 -35.83 40.10
CA PHE A 107 -14.34 -34.54 40.06
C PHE A 107 -13.48 -33.29 39.89
N GLN A 108 -12.20 -33.43 39.57
CA GLN A 108 -11.34 -32.30 39.16
C GLN A 108 -11.55 -32.01 37.70
N THR A 109 -11.97 -30.80 37.38
CA THR A 109 -12.32 -30.40 36.02
C THR A 109 -11.28 -29.48 35.42
N SER A 110 -11.11 -29.54 34.09
CA SER A 110 -10.50 -28.50 33.26
C SER A 110 -8.98 -28.39 33.25
N ILE A 111 -8.23 -29.41 33.69
CA ILE A 111 -6.77 -29.35 33.63
C ILE A 111 -6.28 -29.47 32.16
N TYR A 112 -6.77 -30.50 31.45
CA TYR A 112 -6.35 -30.80 30.09
C TYR A 112 -6.90 -29.74 29.09
N GLY A 113 -8.17 -29.33 29.28
CA GLY A 113 -8.79 -28.28 28.46
C GLY A 113 -8.07 -26.94 28.58
N MET A 114 -7.56 -26.59 29.76
CA MET A 114 -6.77 -25.36 29.93
C MET A 114 -5.49 -25.40 29.11
N TYR A 115 -4.76 -26.51 29.11
CA TYR A 115 -3.59 -26.69 28.26
C TYR A 115 -3.95 -26.70 26.77
N GLY A 116 -5.06 -27.35 26.40
CA GLY A 116 -5.55 -27.32 25.01
C GLY A 116 -5.87 -25.94 24.50
N VAL A 117 -6.56 -25.12 25.32
CA VAL A 117 -6.84 -23.71 24.98
C VAL A 117 -5.54 -22.90 24.84
N PHE A 118 -4.60 -23.07 25.76
CA PHE A 118 -3.32 -22.38 25.70
C PHE A 118 -2.54 -22.73 24.42
N ILE A 119 -2.43 -24.04 24.11
CA ILE A 119 -1.77 -24.49 22.87
C ILE A 119 -2.47 -23.92 21.64
N TYR A 120 -3.80 -23.96 21.62
CA TYR A 120 -4.60 -23.42 20.52
C TYR A 120 -4.35 -21.92 20.31
N ILE A 121 -4.32 -21.13 21.40
CA ILE A 121 -4.03 -19.69 21.35
C ILE A 121 -2.61 -19.45 20.81
N CYS A 122 -1.63 -20.23 21.24
CA CYS A 122 -0.26 -20.10 20.74
C CYS A 122 -0.17 -20.40 19.23
N ILE A 123 -0.79 -21.48 18.76
CA ILE A 123 -0.86 -21.83 17.34
C ILE A 123 -1.54 -20.70 16.56
N PHE A 124 -2.66 -20.22 17.07
CA PHE A 124 -3.42 -19.14 16.43
C PHE A 124 -2.62 -17.83 16.39
N ALA A 125 -1.93 -17.47 17.46
CA ALA A 125 -1.09 -16.27 17.51
C ALA A 125 0.05 -16.31 16.48
N VAL A 126 0.72 -17.46 16.36
CA VAL A 126 1.78 -17.65 15.33
C VAL A 126 1.20 -17.47 13.92
N GLU A 127 0.02 -18.02 13.68
CA GLU A 127 -0.68 -17.93 12.41
C GLU A 127 -1.07 -16.49 12.06
N VAL A 128 -1.65 -15.75 13.01
CA VAL A 128 -2.00 -14.32 12.84
C VAL A 128 -0.76 -13.50 12.55
N CYS A 129 0.32 -13.71 13.30
CA CYS A 129 1.58 -13.02 13.05
C CYS A 129 2.10 -13.29 11.63
N GLY A 130 2.02 -14.55 11.18
CA GLY A 130 2.42 -14.93 9.81
C GLY A 130 1.61 -14.19 8.73
N GLN A 131 0.29 -14.13 8.88
CA GLN A 131 -0.59 -13.42 7.94
C GLN A 131 -0.31 -11.92 7.91
N VAL A 132 -0.12 -11.29 9.07
CA VAL A 132 0.22 -9.86 9.15
C VAL A 132 1.54 -9.57 8.43
N VAL A 133 2.57 -10.40 8.65
CA VAL A 133 3.86 -10.25 7.95
C VAL A 133 3.69 -10.38 6.44
N GLU A 134 2.96 -11.38 5.96
CA GLU A 134 2.71 -11.56 4.51
C GLU A 134 1.94 -10.38 3.89
N GLN A 135 0.93 -9.83 4.59
CA GLN A 135 0.20 -8.65 4.13
C GLN A 135 1.07 -7.40 4.06
N VAL A 136 1.91 -7.19 5.07
CA VAL A 136 2.87 -6.07 5.07
C VAL A 136 3.87 -6.21 3.94
N ASP A 137 4.41 -7.41 3.71
CA ASP A 137 5.35 -7.67 2.62
C ASP A 137 4.71 -7.50 1.23
N ALA A 138 3.45 -7.95 1.06
CA ALA A 138 2.70 -7.75 -0.17
C ALA A 138 2.45 -6.26 -0.45
N GLY A 139 2.04 -5.50 0.57
CA GLY A 139 1.87 -4.04 0.48
C GLY A 139 3.16 -3.33 0.11
N ARG A 140 4.27 -3.70 0.74
CA ARG A 140 5.60 -3.14 0.43
C ARG A 140 6.06 -3.44 -1.00
N LYS A 141 5.84 -4.66 -1.46
CA LYS A 141 6.15 -5.03 -2.86
C LYS A 141 5.32 -4.20 -3.84
N LEU A 142 4.03 -4.01 -3.57
CA LEU A 142 3.17 -3.20 -4.42
C LEU A 142 3.69 -1.75 -4.52
N GLN A 143 4.05 -1.14 -3.40
CA GLN A 143 4.64 0.20 -3.38
C GLN A 143 5.94 0.29 -4.20
N ILE A 144 6.82 -0.70 -4.06
CA ILE A 144 8.07 -0.76 -4.84
C ILE A 144 7.77 -0.89 -6.34
N TYR A 145 6.81 -1.74 -6.72
CA TYR A 145 6.41 -1.87 -8.12
C TYR A 145 5.79 -0.57 -8.67
N GLU A 146 5.00 0.12 -7.88
CA GLU A 146 4.41 1.41 -8.26
C GLU A 146 5.49 2.49 -8.42
N GLU A 147 6.46 2.56 -7.50
CA GLU A 147 7.61 3.46 -7.63
C GLU A 147 8.44 3.14 -8.88
N LEU A 148 8.77 1.87 -9.13
CA LEU A 148 9.53 1.47 -10.32
C LEU A 148 8.77 1.73 -11.63
N ALA A 149 7.44 1.62 -11.61
CA ALA A 149 6.61 1.88 -12.77
C ALA A 149 6.45 3.38 -13.08
N THR A 150 6.51 4.25 -12.06
CA THR A 150 6.15 5.66 -12.18
C THR A 150 7.31 6.64 -11.97
N LYS A 151 8.41 6.22 -11.31
CA LYS A 151 9.55 7.09 -10.99
C LYS A 151 10.78 6.78 -11.86
N ASP A 152 11.54 7.82 -12.17
CA ASP A 152 12.88 7.69 -12.76
C ASP A 152 13.90 7.35 -11.66
N MET A 153 14.68 6.30 -11.88
CA MET A 153 15.59 5.78 -10.85
C MET A 153 16.74 6.73 -10.53
N LEU A 154 17.19 7.53 -11.52
CA LEU A 154 18.31 8.44 -11.36
C LEU A 154 17.90 9.73 -10.64
N THR A 155 16.78 10.33 -11.04
CA THR A 155 16.34 11.66 -10.59
C THR A 155 15.25 11.63 -9.52
N LYS A 156 14.55 10.49 -9.36
CA LYS A 156 13.36 10.32 -8.50
C LYS A 156 12.14 11.16 -8.93
N LEU A 157 12.21 11.89 -10.02
CA LEU A 157 11.05 12.49 -10.65
C LEU A 157 10.12 11.42 -11.23
N TYR A 158 8.94 11.81 -11.70
CA TYR A 158 8.13 10.89 -12.48
C TYR A 158 8.84 10.54 -13.80
N ASN A 159 8.69 9.29 -14.23
CA ASN A 159 9.29 8.80 -15.46
C ASN A 159 8.40 9.08 -16.68
N ARG A 160 8.90 8.71 -17.87
CA ARG A 160 8.17 8.85 -19.12
C ARG A 160 6.83 8.09 -19.12
N ASN A 161 6.78 6.89 -18.54
CA ASN A 161 5.53 6.12 -18.50
C ASN A 161 4.44 6.87 -17.72
N ALA A 162 4.79 7.44 -16.57
CA ALA A 162 3.85 8.24 -15.79
C ALA A 162 3.39 9.51 -16.55
N TYR A 163 4.28 10.14 -17.33
CA TYR A 163 3.94 11.25 -18.20
C TYR A 163 2.97 10.82 -19.31
N ASP A 164 3.26 9.73 -20.02
CA ASP A 164 2.44 9.21 -21.11
C ASP A 164 1.04 8.82 -20.62
N GLU A 165 0.93 8.21 -19.41
CA GLU A 165 -0.34 7.93 -18.79
C GLU A 165 -1.12 9.19 -18.42
N TRP A 166 -0.43 10.22 -17.90
CA TRP A 166 -1.05 11.51 -17.61
C TRP A 166 -1.65 12.14 -18.88
N ILE A 167 -0.89 12.17 -19.98
CA ILE A 167 -1.34 12.68 -21.28
C ILE A 167 -2.59 11.94 -21.79
N LYS A 168 -2.62 10.60 -21.68
CA LYS A 168 -3.76 9.79 -22.15
C LYS A 168 -5.06 10.13 -21.40
N VAL A 169 -4.95 10.31 -20.07
CA VAL A 169 -6.10 10.63 -19.22
C VAL A 169 -6.55 12.08 -19.40
N ASN A 170 -5.62 13.01 -19.61
CA ASN A 170 -5.88 14.46 -19.65
C ASN A 170 -5.73 15.03 -21.06
N ARG A 171 -6.33 14.41 -22.08
CA ARG A 171 -6.20 14.85 -23.46
C ARG A 171 -6.69 16.27 -23.70
N ARG A 172 -7.77 16.68 -23.04
CA ARG A 172 -8.32 18.04 -23.09
C ARG A 172 -8.61 18.54 -21.67
N PRO A 173 -7.58 19.00 -20.95
CA PRO A 173 -7.75 19.52 -19.60
C PRO A 173 -8.50 20.85 -19.65
N GLU A 174 -9.21 21.20 -18.58
CA GLU A 174 -9.83 22.54 -18.49
C GLU A 174 -8.77 23.64 -18.47
N LYS A 175 -7.70 23.44 -17.69
CA LYS A 175 -6.52 24.31 -17.61
C LYS A 175 -5.29 23.48 -17.32
N ALA A 176 -4.27 23.67 -18.12
CA ALA A 176 -2.96 23.09 -17.89
C ALA A 176 -1.86 23.96 -18.50
N LYS A 177 -0.70 23.98 -17.86
CA LYS A 177 0.53 24.54 -18.39
C LYS A 177 1.53 23.42 -18.56
N ILE A 178 2.20 23.36 -19.70
CA ILE A 178 3.29 22.42 -19.97
C ILE A 178 4.58 23.20 -20.11
N ILE A 179 5.62 22.77 -19.41
CA ILE A 179 6.95 23.32 -19.48
C ILE A 179 7.88 22.20 -19.91
N ILE A 180 8.63 22.41 -20.98
CA ILE A 180 9.65 21.47 -21.46
C ILE A 180 11.02 22.06 -21.15
N PHE A 181 11.91 21.20 -20.64
CA PHE A 181 13.29 21.55 -20.34
C PHE A 181 14.25 20.61 -21.06
N ASP A 182 15.39 21.13 -21.45
CA ASP A 182 16.47 20.36 -22.06
C ASP A 182 17.81 20.82 -21.48
N LEU A 183 18.65 19.84 -21.14
CA LEU A 183 19.97 20.10 -20.56
C LEU A 183 21.01 20.34 -21.65
N ASN A 184 21.59 21.54 -21.67
CA ASN A 184 22.68 21.85 -22.57
C ASN A 184 23.99 21.19 -22.07
N ASN A 185 24.89 20.90 -23.01
CA ASN A 185 26.27 20.44 -22.73
C ASN A 185 26.39 19.08 -22.00
N LEU A 186 25.30 18.31 -21.78
CA LEU A 186 25.38 17.00 -21.14
C LEU A 186 26.32 16.04 -21.89
N LYS A 187 26.27 16.03 -23.23
CA LYS A 187 27.19 15.22 -24.04
C LYS A 187 28.64 15.61 -23.80
N GLN A 188 28.95 16.90 -23.77
CA GLN A 188 30.31 17.37 -23.50
C GLN A 188 30.77 16.99 -22.09
N CYS A 189 29.88 17.07 -21.10
CA CYS A 189 30.15 16.61 -19.74
C CYS A 189 30.51 15.12 -19.72
N ASN A 190 29.70 14.27 -20.38
CA ASN A 190 29.95 12.83 -20.50
C ASN A 190 31.29 12.54 -21.20
N ASP A 191 31.57 13.23 -22.32
CA ASP A 191 32.77 12.99 -23.12
C ASP A 191 34.05 13.41 -22.38
N THR A 192 33.97 14.47 -21.55
CA THR A 192 35.14 15.02 -20.82
C THR A 192 35.36 14.43 -19.46
N MET A 193 34.29 14.11 -18.71
CA MET A 193 34.33 13.76 -17.31
C MET A 193 33.73 12.36 -17.01
N GLY A 194 33.20 11.69 -18.03
CA GLY A 194 32.60 10.38 -17.94
C GLY A 194 31.12 10.38 -17.53
N HIS A 195 30.45 9.23 -17.71
CA HIS A 195 29.00 9.09 -17.48
C HIS A 195 28.57 9.36 -16.04
N ALA A 196 29.40 9.05 -15.04
CA ALA A 196 29.09 9.34 -13.65
C ALA A 196 28.94 10.85 -13.37
N ALA A 197 29.73 11.69 -14.04
CA ALA A 197 29.61 13.15 -13.98
C ALA A 197 28.32 13.63 -14.67
N GLY A 198 27.98 13.01 -15.81
CA GLY A 198 26.71 13.27 -16.50
C GLY A 198 25.49 12.88 -15.67
N ASP A 199 25.53 11.76 -14.97
CA ASP A 199 24.46 11.36 -14.05
C ASP A 199 24.29 12.38 -12.92
N THR A 200 25.39 12.84 -12.33
CA THR A 200 25.37 13.92 -11.32
C THR A 200 24.80 15.22 -11.89
N TYR A 201 25.17 15.57 -13.13
CA TYR A 201 24.62 16.73 -13.84
C TYR A 201 23.10 16.67 -13.99
N ILE A 202 22.59 15.50 -14.43
CA ILE A 202 21.15 15.24 -14.57
C ILE A 202 20.44 15.31 -13.21
N GLN A 203 21.03 14.72 -12.17
CA GLN A 203 20.45 14.76 -10.81
C GLN A 203 20.34 16.17 -10.25
N ASN A 204 21.39 16.98 -10.42
CA ASN A 204 21.37 18.36 -9.92
C ASN A 204 20.38 19.24 -10.69
N ALA A 205 20.30 19.09 -12.01
CA ALA A 205 19.29 19.79 -12.81
C ALA A 205 17.86 19.38 -12.41
N ALA A 206 17.63 18.10 -12.19
CA ALA A 206 16.35 17.59 -11.70
C ALA A 206 15.97 18.15 -10.32
N GLN A 207 16.94 18.32 -9.42
CA GLN A 207 16.71 18.94 -8.11
C GLN A 207 16.33 20.42 -8.22
N ILE A 208 16.98 21.20 -9.10
CA ILE A 208 16.61 22.59 -9.36
C ILE A 208 15.17 22.66 -9.86
N ILE A 209 14.81 21.84 -10.87
CA ILE A 209 13.46 21.79 -11.42
C ILE A 209 12.44 21.40 -10.34
N LEU A 210 12.74 20.38 -9.55
CA LEU A 210 11.84 19.92 -8.49
C LEU A 210 11.64 20.96 -7.40
N HIS A 211 12.70 21.64 -6.98
CA HIS A 211 12.63 22.65 -5.93
C HIS A 211 11.76 23.84 -6.33
N VAL A 212 11.91 24.30 -7.58
CA VAL A 212 11.15 25.46 -8.08
C VAL A 212 9.71 25.10 -8.44
N PHE A 213 9.51 23.98 -9.13
CA PHE A 213 8.21 23.65 -9.74
C PHE A 213 7.43 22.56 -8.98
N GLY A 214 8.06 21.82 -8.07
CA GLY A 214 7.43 20.67 -7.41
C GLY A 214 6.24 21.00 -6.53
N ASN A 215 6.10 22.25 -6.08
CA ASN A 215 4.95 22.70 -5.28
C ASN A 215 3.74 23.11 -6.15
N CYS A 216 3.95 23.44 -7.42
CA CYS A 216 2.89 23.87 -8.33
C CYS A 216 2.55 22.85 -9.41
N GLY A 217 3.41 21.86 -9.66
CA GLY A 217 3.20 20.88 -10.72
C GLY A 217 3.93 19.56 -10.53
N ASN A 218 3.57 18.59 -11.35
CA ASN A 218 4.26 17.31 -11.42
C ASN A 218 5.47 17.41 -12.35
N CYS A 219 6.64 16.99 -11.83
CA CYS A 219 7.90 17.03 -12.57
C CYS A 219 8.22 15.62 -13.11
N TYR A 220 8.53 15.55 -14.40
CA TYR A 220 8.79 14.31 -15.13
C TYR A 220 10.16 14.37 -15.80
N ARG A 221 10.85 13.23 -15.88
CA ARG A 221 11.96 13.02 -16.81
C ARG A 221 11.45 12.20 -18.00
N ILE A 222 11.41 12.81 -19.18
CA ILE A 222 10.80 12.23 -20.40
C ILE A 222 11.83 11.70 -21.40
N GLY A 223 13.10 12.08 -21.22
CA GLY A 223 14.22 11.66 -22.06
C GLY A 223 15.52 11.60 -21.28
N GLY A 224 16.64 11.42 -21.96
CA GLY A 224 17.97 11.41 -21.34
C GLY A 224 18.31 12.73 -20.65
N ASP A 225 18.16 13.82 -21.38
CA ASP A 225 18.40 15.21 -21.00
C ASP A 225 17.12 16.07 -21.01
N GLU A 226 15.95 15.46 -21.23
CA GLU A 226 14.67 16.13 -21.37
C GLU A 226 13.80 15.96 -20.13
N PHE A 227 13.24 17.07 -19.65
CA PHE A 227 12.30 17.08 -18.53
C PHE A 227 11.02 17.81 -18.93
N CYS A 228 9.94 17.50 -18.22
CA CYS A 228 8.66 18.15 -18.38
C CYS A 228 8.08 18.48 -17.01
N VAL A 229 7.45 19.63 -16.88
CA VAL A 229 6.60 19.96 -15.75
C VAL A 229 5.20 20.22 -16.26
N VAL A 230 4.23 19.62 -15.57
CA VAL A 230 2.81 19.81 -15.85
C VAL A 230 2.16 20.45 -14.66
N ILE A 231 1.62 21.64 -14.84
CA ILE A 231 0.86 22.40 -13.84
C ILE A 231 -0.62 22.31 -14.23
N GLN A 232 -1.47 21.82 -13.31
CA GLN A 232 -2.90 21.66 -13.55
C GLN A 232 -3.76 22.63 -12.76
N GLY A 233 -4.92 22.98 -13.31
CA GLY A 233 -5.95 23.77 -12.62
C GLY A 233 -5.65 25.26 -12.57
N ASN A 234 -6.26 25.93 -11.58
CA ASN A 234 -6.13 27.39 -11.38
C ASN A 234 -4.88 27.75 -10.56
N ASP A 235 -3.73 27.20 -10.92
CA ASP A 235 -2.49 27.69 -10.33
C ASP A 235 -2.16 29.07 -10.89
N HIS A 236 -2.15 30.07 -10.00
CA HIS A 236 -1.87 31.46 -10.30
C HIS A 236 -0.37 31.81 -10.18
N SER A 237 0.50 30.80 -10.10
CA SER A 237 1.94 31.03 -10.06
C SER A 237 2.38 31.84 -11.27
N ASP A 238 3.10 32.91 -11.02
CA ASP A 238 3.70 33.72 -12.09
C ASP A 238 4.84 32.92 -12.71
N MET A 239 4.69 32.54 -13.96
CA MET A 239 5.68 31.78 -14.71
C MET A 239 7.02 32.52 -14.84
N GLU A 240 6.97 33.85 -14.93
CA GLU A 240 8.20 34.66 -15.01
C GLU A 240 8.98 34.60 -13.69
N ASP A 241 8.28 34.65 -12.56
CA ASP A 241 8.90 34.51 -11.24
C ASP A 241 9.50 33.11 -11.04
N LEU A 242 8.80 32.06 -11.42
CA LEU A 242 9.32 30.69 -11.35
C LEU A 242 10.58 30.52 -12.20
N PHE A 243 10.60 31.04 -13.44
CA PHE A 243 11.79 30.95 -14.25
C PHE A 243 12.94 31.82 -13.72
N ARG A 244 12.64 32.95 -13.07
CA ARG A 244 13.66 33.79 -12.41
C ARG A 244 14.28 33.04 -11.22
N GLN A 245 13.47 32.36 -10.42
CA GLN A 245 13.94 31.52 -9.29
C GLN A 245 14.81 30.38 -9.83
N MET A 246 14.37 29.68 -10.87
CA MET A 246 15.15 28.62 -11.50
C MET A 246 16.52 29.11 -11.99
N GLN A 247 16.55 30.26 -12.62
CA GLN A 247 17.82 30.87 -13.11
C GLN A 247 18.72 31.22 -11.91
N GLN A 248 18.17 31.79 -10.85
CA GLN A 248 18.93 32.13 -9.64
C GLN A 248 19.53 30.86 -9.00
N GLU A 249 18.76 29.80 -8.84
CA GLU A 249 19.26 28.54 -8.28
C GLU A 249 20.34 27.90 -9.15
N GLN A 250 20.15 27.94 -10.49
CA GLN A 250 21.16 27.48 -11.43
C GLN A 250 22.45 28.28 -11.28
N ASP A 251 22.38 29.60 -11.18
CA ASP A 251 23.55 30.48 -11.05
C ASP A 251 24.23 30.27 -9.68
N GLU A 252 23.48 30.13 -8.61
CA GLU A 252 24.03 29.82 -7.29
C GLU A 252 24.72 28.42 -7.25
N PHE A 253 24.13 27.42 -7.92
CA PHE A 253 24.76 26.12 -8.05
C PHE A 253 26.08 26.21 -8.82
N ASN A 254 26.06 26.91 -9.95
CA ASN A 254 27.23 27.09 -10.81
C ASN A 254 28.35 27.91 -10.13
N ALA A 255 28.00 28.88 -9.28
CA ALA A 255 28.98 29.66 -8.52
C ALA A 255 29.72 28.83 -7.46
N LYS A 256 29.04 27.81 -6.86
CA LYS A 256 29.60 26.89 -5.87
C LYS A 256 30.39 25.74 -6.49
N ASN A 257 30.05 25.36 -7.72
CA ASN A 257 30.60 24.19 -8.42
C ASN A 257 31.25 24.63 -9.75
N ALA A 258 32.56 24.57 -9.81
CA ALA A 258 33.27 25.09 -10.96
C ALA A 258 32.97 24.35 -12.27
N ILE A 259 32.76 23.01 -12.22
CA ILE A 259 32.56 22.15 -13.39
C ILE A 259 31.82 20.88 -12.96
N PRO A 260 30.82 20.38 -13.71
CA PRO A 260 30.23 20.99 -14.89
C PRO A 260 29.18 22.06 -14.53
N GLN A 261 29.18 23.16 -15.25
CA GLN A 261 28.16 24.19 -15.08
C GLN A 261 26.83 23.73 -15.70
N ILE A 262 25.77 23.73 -14.89
CA ILE A 262 24.43 23.41 -15.36
C ILE A 262 23.88 24.54 -16.22
N GLN A 263 23.24 24.16 -17.32
CA GLN A 263 22.58 25.08 -18.23
C GLN A 263 21.30 24.44 -18.76
N ILE A 264 20.15 25.00 -18.38
CA ILE A 264 18.82 24.47 -18.68
C ILE A 264 18.15 25.41 -19.70
N ALA A 265 17.83 24.87 -20.88
CA ALA A 265 16.93 25.53 -21.80
C ALA A 265 15.49 25.17 -21.46
N TYR A 266 14.56 26.09 -21.63
CA TYR A 266 13.15 25.85 -21.31
C TYR A 266 12.21 26.58 -22.27
N GLY A 267 11.01 26.06 -22.38
CA GLY A 267 9.88 26.70 -23.04
C GLY A 267 8.57 26.26 -22.40
N TYR A 268 7.57 27.12 -22.40
CA TYR A 268 6.26 26.76 -21.82
C TYR A 268 5.10 27.23 -22.69
N ALA A 269 3.98 26.52 -22.59
CA ALA A 269 2.71 26.91 -23.18
C ALA A 269 1.55 26.56 -22.24
N GLU A 270 0.49 27.34 -22.33
CA GLU A 270 -0.78 27.07 -21.67
C GLU A 270 -1.74 26.41 -22.67
N PHE A 271 -2.54 25.47 -22.19
CA PHE A 271 -3.57 24.85 -23.00
C PHE A 271 -4.66 25.87 -23.35
N ASP A 272 -4.90 26.02 -24.62
CA ASP A 272 -5.93 26.92 -25.16
C ASP A 272 -6.99 26.06 -25.86
N PRO A 273 -8.21 25.96 -25.33
CA PRO A 273 -9.25 25.12 -25.90
C PRO A 273 -9.76 25.59 -27.26
N GLU A 274 -9.44 26.85 -27.67
CA GLU A 274 -9.83 27.40 -28.96
C GLU A 274 -8.85 27.01 -30.08
N THR A 275 -7.57 26.88 -29.74
CA THR A 275 -6.50 26.64 -30.74
C THR A 275 -5.94 25.23 -30.66
N ASP A 276 -5.88 24.61 -29.47
CA ASP A 276 -5.32 23.27 -29.24
C ASP A 276 -6.37 22.19 -29.44
N ARG A 277 -6.11 21.22 -30.31
CA ARG A 277 -6.96 20.03 -30.47
C ARG A 277 -6.91 19.14 -29.24
N ASP A 278 -5.72 19.01 -28.68
CA ASP A 278 -5.44 18.30 -27.43
C ASP A 278 -4.14 18.84 -26.79
N ILE A 279 -3.80 18.28 -25.63
CA ILE A 279 -2.64 18.70 -24.81
C ILE A 279 -1.30 18.48 -25.54
N GLU A 280 -1.24 17.62 -26.57
CA GLU A 280 -0.04 17.41 -27.38
C GLU A 280 0.27 18.65 -28.26
N ASP A 281 -0.76 19.37 -28.73
CA ASP A 281 -0.55 20.64 -29.44
C ASP A 281 0.09 21.69 -28.48
N THR A 282 -0.33 21.74 -27.22
CA THR A 282 0.28 22.58 -26.19
C THR A 282 1.74 22.19 -25.94
N ARG A 283 2.00 20.87 -25.83
CA ARG A 283 3.36 20.34 -25.66
C ARG A 283 4.27 20.76 -26.82
N SER A 284 3.77 20.64 -28.04
CA SER A 284 4.53 21.04 -29.25
C SER A 284 4.87 22.52 -29.21
N ARG A 285 3.96 23.40 -28.82
CA ARG A 285 4.24 24.85 -28.68
C ARG A 285 5.27 25.16 -27.59
N ALA A 286 5.25 24.39 -26.48
CA ALA A 286 6.27 24.53 -25.45
C ALA A 286 7.64 24.07 -25.94
N ASP A 287 7.70 22.96 -26.68
CA ASP A 287 8.93 22.42 -27.26
C ASP A 287 9.56 23.38 -28.28
N ASP A 288 8.76 23.98 -29.17
CA ASP A 288 9.22 24.98 -30.11
C ASP A 288 9.89 26.18 -29.40
N LYS A 289 9.29 26.65 -28.30
CA LYS A 289 9.87 27.75 -27.49
C LYS A 289 11.17 27.33 -26.80
N MET A 290 11.22 26.13 -26.26
CA MET A 290 12.42 25.55 -25.64
C MET A 290 13.56 25.47 -26.69
N TYR A 291 13.25 25.00 -27.89
CA TYR A 291 14.25 24.91 -28.98
C TYR A 291 14.79 26.28 -29.41
N GLN A 292 13.93 27.30 -29.46
CA GLN A 292 14.37 28.69 -29.73
C GLN A 292 15.33 29.16 -28.63
N LYS A 293 14.99 28.95 -27.37
CA LYS A 293 15.84 29.29 -26.21
C LYS A 293 17.19 28.57 -26.24
N LYS A 294 17.18 27.29 -26.60
CA LYS A 294 18.39 26.47 -26.77
C LYS A 294 19.34 27.05 -27.85
N ARG A 295 18.77 27.57 -28.95
CA ARG A 295 19.56 28.21 -29.99
C ARG A 295 20.17 29.52 -29.52
N GLU A 296 19.42 30.39 -28.84
CA GLU A 296 19.91 31.67 -28.31
C GLU A 296 21.09 31.43 -27.35
N ILE A 297 20.98 30.44 -26.45
CA ILE A 297 22.06 30.08 -25.55
C ILE A 297 23.32 29.66 -26.31
N LYS A 298 23.20 28.81 -27.35
CA LYS A 298 24.33 28.34 -28.15
C LYS A 298 24.99 29.47 -28.95
N GLU A 299 24.21 30.42 -29.46
CA GLU A 299 24.72 31.59 -30.21
C GLU A 299 25.41 32.61 -29.29
N GLY A 300 24.88 32.78 -28.06
CA GLY A 300 25.50 33.62 -27.03
C GLY A 300 26.87 33.08 -26.56
N LEU A 301 27.05 31.77 -26.52
CA LEU A 301 28.33 31.12 -26.19
C LEU A 301 29.38 31.24 -27.32
N LYS A 302 28.98 31.37 -28.59
CA LYS A 302 29.88 31.54 -29.71
C LYS A 302 30.42 32.97 -29.88
N LYS A 303 29.78 33.95 -29.21
CA LYS A 303 30.17 35.36 -29.26
C LYS A 303 31.06 35.81 -28.08
N LYS A 304 31.28 34.93 -27.07
CA LYS A 304 32.25 35.10 -26.00
C LYS A 304 33.50 34.29 -26.28
#